data_198e13b1faf5467626fd2aaf7c280545
#
_entry.id   198e13b1faf5467626fd2aaf7c280545
#
_cell.length_a   1.000
_cell.length_b   1.000
_cell.length_c   1.000
_cell.angle_alpha   90.00
_cell.angle_beta   90.00
_cell.angle_gamma   90.00
#
_symmetry.space_group_name_H-M   'P 1'
#
loop_
_entity.id
_entity.type
_entity.pdbx_description
1 polymer ?
#
loop_
_entity_poly.entity_id
_entity_poly.type
_entity_poly.pdbx_seq_one_letter_code
_entity_poly.pdbx_strand_id
1 'polypeptide(L)'
;ALLGASIAVSISDIPFDYVVAGCQVGIVDGKTVINPTSEQRKVSEMDVTLCATKDKIVMIEAGAKEVPEAKMIEAIFAAHDLNQKVIAFFDTIVAECGKPKHEYQSFAVPQELFDAIQEIVPAAEMEEAVFTDDKQTREENIRVITERLEEAFADNEEYLAKLGEAVYQYQKKTVRKMILKDHKRPDGRAIDQIRPLAAEVDL
;
A
#
# COMPACT_ATOMS: atom_id res chain seq x y z
N ALA A 1 14.43 -13.70 -10.55
CA ALA A 1 14.80 -12.27 -10.58
C ALA A 1 14.51 -11.62 -9.22
N LEU A 2 13.29 -11.71 -8.66
CA LEU A 2 12.88 -11.03 -7.42
C LEU A 2 13.78 -11.41 -6.22
N LEU A 3 14.00 -12.69 -5.96
CA LEU A 3 14.87 -13.14 -4.86
C LEU A 3 16.32 -12.62 -5.00
N GLY A 4 16.85 -12.62 -6.23
CA GLY A 4 18.19 -12.07 -6.51
C GLY A 4 18.28 -10.58 -6.27
N ALA A 5 17.25 -9.80 -6.64
CA ALA A 5 17.18 -8.36 -6.36
C ALA A 5 17.06 -8.09 -4.85
N SER A 6 16.20 -8.84 -4.16
CA SER A 6 16.01 -8.69 -2.71
C SER A 6 17.32 -8.93 -1.94
N ILE A 7 18.02 -10.04 -2.22
CA ILE A 7 19.27 -10.33 -1.52
C ILE A 7 20.37 -9.33 -1.88
N ALA A 8 20.47 -8.89 -3.14
CA ALA A 8 21.46 -7.89 -3.56
C ALA A 8 21.29 -6.56 -2.81
N VAL A 9 20.05 -6.08 -2.67
CA VAL A 9 19.74 -4.87 -1.89
C VAL A 9 19.99 -5.10 -0.40
N SER A 10 19.60 -6.26 0.13
CA SER A 10 19.76 -6.57 1.54
C SER A 10 21.22 -6.62 1.99
N ILE A 11 22.15 -7.15 1.17
CA ILE A 11 23.57 -7.20 1.49
C ILE A 11 24.33 -5.90 1.15
N SER A 12 23.73 -4.99 0.39
CA SER A 12 24.33 -3.70 0.03
C SER A 12 24.29 -2.70 1.20
N ASP A 13 24.88 -1.54 0.99
CA ASP A 13 24.81 -0.40 1.92
C ASP A 13 23.55 0.46 1.73
N ILE A 14 22.66 0.12 0.78
CA ILE A 14 21.39 0.82 0.57
C ILE A 14 20.49 0.64 1.80
N PRO A 15 19.91 1.73 2.34
CA PRO A 15 19.02 1.67 3.50
C PRO A 15 17.66 1.04 3.11
N PHE A 16 17.60 -0.27 3.18
CA PHE A 16 16.42 -1.07 2.89
C PHE A 16 16.18 -2.00 4.09
N ASP A 17 15.11 -1.73 4.84
CA ASP A 17 14.92 -2.31 6.18
C ASP A 17 14.30 -3.71 6.16
N TYR A 18 13.82 -4.17 5.01
CA TYR A 18 13.04 -5.40 4.93
C TYR A 18 13.59 -6.36 3.88
N VAL A 19 13.91 -7.57 4.31
CA VAL A 19 14.11 -8.68 3.38
C VAL A 19 12.77 -9.09 2.81
N VAL A 20 12.67 -9.17 1.48
CA VAL A 20 11.46 -9.58 0.77
C VAL A 20 11.71 -10.90 0.06
N ALA A 21 10.85 -11.88 0.29
CA ALA A 21 10.80 -13.10 -0.49
C ALA A 21 9.53 -13.17 -1.34
N GLY A 22 9.60 -13.92 -2.44
CA GLY A 22 8.44 -14.11 -3.30
C GLY A 22 8.48 -15.45 -4.00
N CYS A 23 7.31 -16.03 -4.23
CA CYS A 23 7.13 -17.25 -4.97
C CYS A 23 5.84 -17.22 -5.79
N GLN A 24 5.73 -18.14 -6.73
CA GLN A 24 4.48 -18.42 -7.43
C GLN A 24 3.78 -19.61 -6.76
N VAL A 25 2.46 -19.62 -6.81
CA VAL A 25 1.65 -20.74 -6.35
C VAL A 25 0.52 -21.01 -7.33
N GLY A 26 0.29 -22.30 -7.61
CA GLY A 26 -0.77 -22.78 -8.48
C GLY A 26 -1.56 -23.90 -7.83
N ILE A 27 -2.63 -24.34 -8.48
CA ILE A 27 -3.39 -25.55 -8.13
C ILE A 27 -3.35 -26.47 -9.35
N VAL A 28 -2.83 -27.68 -9.15
CA VAL A 28 -2.75 -28.74 -10.17
C VAL A 28 -3.36 -29.99 -9.58
N ASP A 29 -4.34 -30.55 -10.25
CA ASP A 29 -5.09 -31.75 -9.77
C ASP A 29 -5.63 -31.58 -8.34
N GLY A 30 -6.17 -30.36 -8.05
CA GLY A 30 -6.73 -29.99 -6.75
C GLY A 30 -5.69 -29.80 -5.63
N LYS A 31 -4.40 -29.86 -5.92
CA LYS A 31 -3.30 -29.68 -4.95
C LYS A 31 -2.57 -28.36 -5.16
N THR A 32 -2.25 -27.70 -4.06
CA THR A 32 -1.38 -26.53 -4.06
C THR A 32 0.05 -26.91 -4.47
N VAL A 33 0.58 -26.22 -5.47
CA VAL A 33 1.94 -26.40 -5.99
C VAL A 33 2.68 -25.08 -5.92
N ILE A 34 3.80 -25.05 -5.21
CA ILE A 34 4.66 -23.86 -5.09
C ILE A 34 5.69 -23.88 -6.23
N ASN A 35 5.89 -22.73 -6.86
CA ASN A 35 6.76 -22.54 -8.02
C ASN A 35 6.48 -23.59 -9.12
N PRO A 36 5.26 -23.64 -9.66
CA PRO A 36 4.88 -24.64 -10.64
C PRO A 36 5.79 -24.56 -11.88
N THR A 37 6.14 -25.72 -12.42
CA THR A 37 6.89 -25.81 -13.69
C THR A 37 6.08 -25.25 -14.86
N SER A 38 6.73 -25.04 -16.01
CA SER A 38 6.02 -24.54 -17.20
C SER A 38 4.87 -25.46 -17.63
N GLU A 39 5.02 -26.76 -17.49
CA GLU A 39 3.95 -27.72 -17.83
C GLU A 39 2.82 -27.67 -16.81
N GLN A 40 3.14 -27.58 -15.53
CA GLN A 40 2.14 -27.43 -14.45
C GLN A 40 1.33 -26.13 -14.59
N ARG A 41 1.97 -25.03 -14.98
CA ARG A 41 1.26 -23.76 -15.20
C ARG A 41 0.22 -23.82 -16.32
N LYS A 42 0.45 -24.62 -17.37
CA LYS A 42 -0.51 -24.76 -18.47
C LYS A 42 -1.84 -25.35 -18.01
N VAL A 43 -1.81 -26.23 -17.03
CA VAL A 43 -2.97 -26.95 -16.51
C VAL A 43 -3.45 -26.44 -15.16
N SER A 44 -2.76 -25.48 -14.57
CA SER A 44 -3.11 -24.91 -13.27
C SER A 44 -4.44 -24.17 -13.30
N GLU A 45 -5.22 -24.34 -12.25
CA GLU A 45 -6.49 -23.66 -12.04
C GLU A 45 -6.32 -22.22 -11.54
N MET A 46 -5.13 -21.88 -11.02
CA MET A 46 -4.78 -20.52 -10.65
C MET A 46 -3.30 -20.25 -10.89
N ASP A 47 -2.97 -18.96 -11.02
CA ASP A 47 -1.61 -18.42 -11.03
C ASP A 47 -1.55 -17.25 -10.05
N VAL A 48 -0.83 -17.42 -8.96
CA VAL A 48 -0.68 -16.40 -7.93
C VAL A 48 0.80 -16.15 -7.68
N THR A 49 1.21 -14.89 -7.81
CA THR A 49 2.52 -14.42 -7.35
C THR A 49 2.33 -13.73 -6.00
N LEU A 50 3.09 -14.16 -5.01
CA LEU A 50 3.03 -13.63 -3.65
C LEU A 50 4.40 -13.17 -3.21
N CYS A 51 4.48 -11.93 -2.70
CA CYS A 51 5.66 -11.40 -2.03
C CYS A 51 5.35 -11.09 -0.57
N ALA A 52 6.29 -11.40 0.31
CA ALA A 52 6.15 -11.21 1.74
C ALA A 52 7.43 -10.68 2.37
N THR A 53 7.28 -9.92 3.45
CA THR A 53 8.29 -9.68 4.47
C THR A 53 8.13 -10.71 5.59
N LYS A 54 8.95 -10.61 6.64
CA LYS A 54 8.87 -11.49 7.81
C LYS A 54 7.47 -11.51 8.45
N ASP A 55 6.79 -10.38 8.46
CA ASP A 55 5.55 -10.21 9.23
C ASP A 55 4.30 -9.99 8.36
N LYS A 56 4.48 -9.70 7.06
CA LYS A 56 3.36 -9.26 6.21
C LYS A 56 3.47 -9.77 4.79
N ILE A 57 2.34 -10.12 4.21
CA ILE A 57 2.20 -10.23 2.76
C ILE A 57 2.11 -8.81 2.20
N VAL A 58 3.02 -8.46 1.28
CA VAL A 58 3.15 -7.10 0.74
C VAL A 58 2.65 -6.98 -0.71
N MET A 59 2.59 -8.10 -1.43
CA MET A 59 2.05 -8.14 -2.80
C MET A 59 1.37 -9.47 -3.07
N ILE A 60 0.20 -9.40 -3.69
CA ILE A 60 -0.49 -10.55 -4.28
C ILE A 60 -0.91 -10.13 -5.68
N GLU A 61 -0.53 -10.90 -6.68
CA GLU A 61 -1.02 -10.81 -8.05
C GLU A 61 -1.63 -12.17 -8.42
N ALA A 62 -2.92 -12.18 -8.71
CA ALA A 62 -3.67 -13.42 -8.84
C ALA A 62 -4.55 -13.46 -10.09
N GLY A 63 -4.51 -14.58 -10.78
CA GLY A 63 -5.47 -15.01 -11.78
C GLY A 63 -6.00 -16.39 -11.44
N ALA A 64 -7.30 -16.64 -11.56
CA ALA A 64 -7.90 -17.93 -11.22
C ALA A 64 -9.10 -18.25 -12.12
N LYS A 65 -9.36 -19.55 -12.32
CA LYS A 65 -10.51 -20.10 -13.04
C LYS A 65 -11.57 -20.51 -12.03
N GLU A 66 -12.29 -19.53 -11.46
CA GLU A 66 -13.38 -19.75 -10.49
C GLU A 66 -12.97 -20.59 -9.26
N VAL A 67 -11.70 -20.50 -8.82
CA VAL A 67 -11.22 -21.20 -7.62
C VAL A 67 -11.95 -20.65 -6.39
N PRO A 68 -12.50 -21.51 -5.51
CA PRO A 68 -13.17 -21.08 -4.29
C PRO A 68 -12.23 -20.27 -3.37
N GLU A 69 -12.75 -19.22 -2.73
CA GLU A 69 -11.99 -18.31 -1.85
C GLU A 69 -11.19 -19.06 -0.78
N ALA A 70 -11.77 -20.06 -0.15
CA ALA A 70 -11.09 -20.85 0.87
C ALA A 70 -9.83 -21.54 0.35
N LYS A 71 -9.88 -22.06 -0.89
CA LYS A 71 -8.72 -22.67 -1.56
C LYS A 71 -7.67 -21.64 -1.94
N MET A 72 -8.10 -20.48 -2.40
CA MET A 72 -7.21 -19.35 -2.69
C MET A 72 -6.45 -18.92 -1.42
N ILE A 73 -7.15 -18.75 -0.31
CA ILE A 73 -6.56 -18.36 0.97
C ILE A 73 -5.57 -19.42 1.47
N GLU A 74 -5.93 -20.71 1.41
CA GLU A 74 -5.04 -21.81 1.77
C GLU A 74 -3.72 -21.76 0.98
N ALA A 75 -3.80 -21.57 -0.32
CA ALA A 75 -2.65 -21.49 -1.19
C ALA A 75 -1.77 -20.23 -0.92
N ILE A 76 -2.39 -19.09 -0.63
CA ILE A 76 -1.69 -17.85 -0.26
C ILE A 76 -0.90 -18.05 1.04
N PHE A 77 -1.50 -18.65 2.07
CA PHE A 77 -0.79 -18.92 3.32
C PHE A 77 0.32 -19.96 3.16
N ALA A 78 0.12 -21.01 2.36
CA ALA A 78 1.18 -21.97 2.06
C ALA A 78 2.39 -21.29 1.37
N ALA A 79 2.14 -20.35 0.46
CA ALA A 79 3.18 -19.54 -0.18
C ALA A 79 3.87 -18.59 0.83
N HIS A 80 3.10 -17.99 1.75
CA HIS A 80 3.67 -17.14 2.81
C HIS A 80 4.60 -17.95 3.73
N ASP A 81 4.20 -19.15 4.16
CA ASP A 81 5.02 -20.02 4.99
C ASP A 81 6.34 -20.43 4.32
N LEU A 82 6.32 -20.64 2.99
CA LEU A 82 7.55 -20.86 2.24
C LEU A 82 8.42 -19.60 2.23
N ASN A 83 7.83 -18.44 1.97
CA ASN A 83 8.57 -17.18 1.96
C ASN A 83 9.26 -16.91 3.31
N GLN A 84 8.66 -17.31 4.44
CA GLN A 84 9.32 -17.20 5.76
C GLN A 84 10.63 -18.01 5.82
N LYS A 85 10.66 -19.20 5.25
CA LYS A 85 11.87 -20.03 5.20
C LYS A 85 12.95 -19.41 4.32
N VAL A 86 12.55 -18.80 3.18
CA VAL A 86 13.47 -18.09 2.29
C VAL A 86 14.04 -16.85 2.97
N ILE A 87 13.21 -16.09 3.67
CA ILE A 87 13.64 -14.90 4.43
C ILE A 87 14.63 -15.30 5.52
N ALA A 88 14.33 -16.33 6.30
CA ALA A 88 15.24 -16.84 7.32
C ALA A 88 16.61 -17.25 6.74
N PHE A 89 16.63 -17.84 5.57
CA PHE A 89 17.87 -18.16 4.86
C PHE A 89 18.59 -16.87 4.41
N PHE A 90 17.87 -15.89 3.88
CA PHE A 90 18.46 -14.60 3.49
C PHE A 90 19.06 -13.86 4.68
N ASP A 91 18.43 -13.92 5.85
CA ASP A 91 18.96 -13.32 7.08
C ASP A 91 20.35 -13.90 7.43
N THR A 92 20.59 -15.19 7.16
CA THR A 92 21.93 -15.79 7.37
C THR A 92 22.97 -15.22 6.42
N ILE A 93 22.62 -14.99 5.16
CA ILE A 93 23.52 -14.37 4.15
C ILE A 93 23.81 -12.92 4.52
N VAL A 94 22.78 -12.17 4.95
CA VAL A 94 22.96 -10.77 5.37
C VAL A 94 23.87 -10.68 6.59
N ALA A 95 23.72 -11.60 7.54
CA ALA A 95 24.58 -11.65 8.73
C ALA A 95 26.06 -11.95 8.38
N GLU A 96 26.32 -12.75 7.33
CA GLU A 96 27.67 -13.15 6.92
C GLU A 96 28.37 -12.09 6.08
N CYS A 97 27.68 -11.49 5.09
CA CYS A 97 28.31 -10.62 4.10
C CYS A 97 27.60 -9.27 3.87
N GLY A 98 26.61 -8.93 4.69
CA GLY A 98 25.91 -7.65 4.63
C GLY A 98 26.79 -6.47 4.98
N LYS A 99 26.59 -5.35 4.29
CA LYS A 99 27.27 -4.07 4.61
C LYS A 99 26.45 -3.22 5.55
N PRO A 100 27.10 -2.38 6.40
CA PRO A 100 26.39 -1.34 7.13
C PRO A 100 25.59 -0.45 6.18
N LYS A 101 24.36 -0.12 6.54
CA LYS A 101 23.52 0.78 5.75
C LYS A 101 23.99 2.22 5.90
N HIS A 102 24.00 2.98 4.77
CA HIS A 102 24.32 4.40 4.85
C HIS A 102 23.17 5.20 5.46
N GLU A 103 23.52 6.28 6.12
CA GLU A 103 22.52 7.23 6.63
C GLU A 103 21.89 8.02 5.49
N TYR A 104 20.62 8.36 5.63
CA TYR A 104 19.90 9.20 4.67
C TYR A 104 19.01 10.21 5.39
N GLN A 105 18.76 11.32 4.73
CA GLN A 105 17.84 12.33 5.23
C GLN A 105 16.39 11.92 4.87
N SER A 106 15.56 11.74 5.88
CA SER A 106 14.13 11.46 5.68
C SER A 106 13.39 12.70 5.15
N PHE A 107 12.56 12.53 4.13
CA PHE A 107 11.62 13.53 3.64
C PHE A 107 10.22 13.37 4.26
N ALA A 108 10.07 12.55 5.30
CA ALA A 108 8.82 12.42 6.02
C ALA A 108 8.34 13.77 6.56
N VAL A 109 7.03 13.93 6.63
CA VAL A 109 6.40 15.12 7.22
C VAL A 109 6.72 15.16 8.72
N PRO A 110 7.33 16.25 9.24
CA PRO A 110 7.53 16.42 10.67
C PRO A 110 6.20 16.46 11.43
N GLN A 111 6.18 15.89 12.63
CA GLN A 111 4.97 15.89 13.45
C GLN A 111 4.56 17.32 13.81
N GLU A 112 5.53 18.21 14.05
CA GLU A 112 5.31 19.65 14.35
C GLU A 112 4.57 20.37 13.23
N LEU A 113 4.90 20.10 11.96
CA LEU A 113 4.16 20.65 10.82
C LEU A 113 2.73 20.08 10.79
N PHE A 114 2.57 18.79 11.05
CA PHE A 114 1.26 18.16 11.05
C PHE A 114 0.35 18.74 12.15
N ASP A 115 0.89 18.99 13.33
CA ASP A 115 0.19 19.58 14.46
C ASP A 115 -0.18 21.06 14.17
N ALA A 116 0.77 21.85 13.61
CA ALA A 116 0.52 23.23 13.20
C ALA A 116 -0.59 23.33 12.13
N ILE A 117 -0.63 22.40 11.17
CA ILE A 117 -1.72 22.36 10.20
C ILE A 117 -3.06 22.12 10.89
N GLN A 118 -3.13 21.23 11.87
CA GLN A 118 -4.38 20.92 12.58
C GLN A 118 -4.87 22.07 13.48
N GLU A 119 -3.97 22.93 13.96
CA GLU A 119 -4.34 24.15 14.67
C GLU A 119 -5.03 25.18 13.74
N ILE A 120 -4.56 25.29 12.50
CA ILE A 120 -5.11 26.21 11.49
C ILE A 120 -6.36 25.64 10.82
N VAL A 121 -6.37 24.33 10.56
CA VAL A 121 -7.43 23.59 9.87
C VAL A 121 -7.96 22.50 10.80
N PRO A 122 -8.99 22.77 11.59
CA PRO A 122 -9.60 21.78 12.49
C PRO A 122 -10.12 20.56 11.73
N ALA A 123 -10.18 19.41 12.43
CA ALA A 123 -10.61 18.14 11.82
C ALA A 123 -12.01 18.20 11.18
N ALA A 124 -12.93 18.98 11.77
CA ALA A 124 -14.28 19.18 11.22
C ALA A 124 -14.26 19.87 9.86
N GLU A 125 -13.39 20.88 9.69
CA GLU A 125 -13.23 21.60 8.42
C GLU A 125 -12.64 20.69 7.34
N MET A 126 -11.60 19.92 7.68
CA MET A 126 -11.02 18.94 6.74
C MET A 126 -12.05 17.87 6.36
N GLU A 127 -12.89 17.42 7.29
CA GLU A 127 -13.96 16.46 7.03
C GLU A 127 -15.00 17.04 6.06
N GLU A 128 -15.42 18.29 6.26
CA GLU A 128 -16.33 19.00 5.37
C GLU A 128 -15.74 19.17 3.97
N ALA A 129 -14.46 19.53 3.88
CA ALA A 129 -13.78 19.72 2.60
C ALA A 129 -13.68 18.44 1.75
N VAL A 130 -13.54 17.27 2.39
CA VAL A 130 -13.46 15.98 1.66
C VAL A 130 -14.82 15.30 1.46
N PHE A 131 -15.87 15.75 2.16
CA PHE A 131 -17.21 15.12 2.10
C PHE A 131 -18.02 15.68 0.92
N THR A 132 -17.76 15.16 -0.25
CA THR A 132 -18.51 15.44 -1.49
C THR A 132 -18.33 14.31 -2.48
N ASP A 133 -19.35 14.03 -3.31
CA ASP A 133 -19.30 13.10 -4.43
C ASP A 133 -18.67 13.72 -5.69
N ASP A 134 -18.61 15.04 -5.76
CA ASP A 134 -17.99 15.77 -6.87
C ASP A 134 -16.48 15.94 -6.65
N LYS A 135 -15.71 15.45 -7.63
CA LYS A 135 -14.25 15.51 -7.59
C LYS A 135 -13.73 16.94 -7.67
N GLN A 136 -14.31 17.77 -8.53
CA GLN A 136 -13.83 19.14 -8.76
C GLN A 136 -14.09 20.00 -7.52
N THR A 137 -15.26 19.88 -6.92
CA THR A 137 -15.60 20.55 -5.66
C THR A 137 -14.61 20.17 -4.54
N ARG A 138 -14.27 18.89 -4.42
CA ARG A 138 -13.28 18.46 -3.42
C ARG A 138 -11.91 19.05 -3.68
N GLU A 139 -11.44 19.02 -4.93
CA GLU A 139 -10.13 19.59 -5.29
C GLU A 139 -10.09 21.09 -4.98
N GLU A 140 -11.17 21.81 -5.26
CA GLU A 140 -11.28 23.24 -4.95
C GLU A 140 -11.27 23.52 -3.44
N ASN A 141 -12.05 22.78 -2.66
CA ASN A 141 -12.06 22.91 -1.20
C ASN A 141 -10.65 22.71 -0.61
N ILE A 142 -9.93 21.68 -1.09
CA ILE A 142 -8.57 21.40 -0.63
C ILE A 142 -7.59 22.47 -1.09
N ARG A 143 -7.78 23.02 -2.30
CA ARG A 143 -6.95 24.13 -2.81
C ARG A 143 -7.06 25.36 -1.90
N VAL A 144 -8.28 25.74 -1.52
CA VAL A 144 -8.51 26.88 -0.61
C VAL A 144 -7.83 26.68 0.75
N ILE A 145 -7.93 25.46 1.30
CA ILE A 145 -7.22 25.10 2.54
C ILE A 145 -5.70 25.21 2.34
N THR A 146 -5.18 24.70 1.24
CA THR A 146 -3.74 24.69 0.96
C THR A 146 -3.20 26.09 0.83
N GLU A 147 -3.86 26.98 0.07
CA GLU A 147 -3.47 28.38 -0.09
C GLU A 147 -3.44 29.13 1.25
N ARG A 148 -4.42 28.91 2.12
CA ARG A 148 -4.42 29.50 3.48
C ARG A 148 -3.23 29.01 4.32
N LEU A 149 -2.85 27.74 4.18
CA LEU A 149 -1.69 27.19 4.87
C LEU A 149 -0.36 27.71 4.27
N GLU A 150 -0.28 27.90 2.96
CA GLU A 150 0.86 28.54 2.29
C GLU A 150 1.08 29.95 2.79
N GLU A 151 0.01 30.74 2.92
CA GLU A 151 0.07 32.08 3.51
C GLU A 151 0.51 32.06 4.98
N ALA A 152 -0.04 31.13 5.77
CA ALA A 152 0.29 31.01 7.19
C ALA A 152 1.74 30.58 7.45
N PHE A 153 2.34 29.81 6.54
CA PHE A 153 3.71 29.32 6.64
C PHE A 153 4.68 30.05 5.68
N ALA A 154 4.30 31.22 5.13
CA ALA A 154 5.08 31.92 4.12
C ALA A 154 6.55 32.17 4.51
N ASP A 155 6.82 32.37 5.80
CA ASP A 155 8.16 32.59 6.33
C ASP A 155 8.94 31.32 6.69
N ASN A 156 8.36 30.12 6.43
CA ASN A 156 8.97 28.84 6.78
C ASN A 156 9.14 27.93 5.55
N GLU A 157 10.28 28.08 4.87
CA GLU A 157 10.59 27.31 3.64
C GLU A 157 10.58 25.79 3.86
N GLU A 158 10.97 25.30 5.04
CA GLU A 158 10.97 23.87 5.34
C GLU A 158 9.54 23.32 5.40
N TYR A 159 8.62 24.07 5.99
CA TYR A 159 7.20 23.71 6.04
C TYR A 159 6.57 23.75 4.66
N LEU A 160 6.84 24.81 3.88
CA LEU A 160 6.33 24.94 2.52
C LEU A 160 6.78 23.78 1.62
N ALA A 161 8.03 23.34 1.72
CA ALA A 161 8.57 22.23 0.92
C ALA A 161 7.83 20.89 1.19
N LYS A 162 7.22 20.71 2.36
CA LYS A 162 6.54 19.48 2.77
C LYS A 162 5.02 19.63 2.88
N LEU A 163 4.50 20.83 2.64
CA LEU A 163 3.09 21.16 2.88
C LEU A 163 2.13 20.29 2.06
N GLY A 164 2.40 20.11 0.78
CA GLY A 164 1.55 19.29 -0.10
C GLY A 164 1.39 17.86 0.40
N GLU A 165 2.48 17.22 0.82
CA GLU A 165 2.45 15.87 1.39
C GLU A 165 1.73 15.86 2.76
N ALA A 166 1.94 16.88 3.58
CA ALA A 166 1.29 17.00 4.89
C ALA A 166 -0.24 17.12 4.76
N VAL A 167 -0.71 17.98 3.85
CA VAL A 167 -2.13 18.14 3.54
C VAL A 167 -2.73 16.83 3.00
N TYR A 168 -2.02 16.15 2.08
CA TYR A 168 -2.46 14.86 1.57
C TYR A 168 -2.58 13.81 2.67
N GLN A 169 -1.61 13.72 3.57
CA GLN A 169 -1.69 12.80 4.71
C GLN A 169 -2.84 13.14 5.67
N TYR A 170 -3.13 14.43 5.86
CA TYR A 170 -4.26 14.85 6.67
C TYR A 170 -5.59 14.43 6.06
N GLN A 171 -5.79 14.68 4.76
CA GLN A 171 -6.96 14.18 4.01
C GLN A 171 -7.11 12.66 4.17
N LYS A 172 -6.03 11.93 3.94
CA LYS A 172 -6.00 10.45 4.05
C LYS A 172 -6.41 9.96 5.44
N LYS A 173 -5.87 10.57 6.50
CA LYS A 173 -6.24 10.23 7.89
C LYS A 173 -7.71 10.55 8.18
N THR A 174 -8.20 11.70 7.70
CA THR A 174 -9.60 12.12 7.86
C THR A 174 -10.54 11.14 7.17
N VAL A 175 -10.33 10.84 5.90
CA VAL A 175 -11.16 9.89 5.14
C VAL A 175 -11.13 8.49 5.77
N ARG A 176 -9.96 8.01 6.22
CA ARG A 176 -9.90 6.73 6.91
C ARG A 176 -10.68 6.71 8.23
N LYS A 177 -10.62 7.80 8.99
CA LYS A 177 -11.43 7.94 10.22
C LYS A 177 -12.93 7.90 9.88
N MET A 178 -13.37 8.68 8.89
CA MET A 178 -14.76 8.69 8.43
C MET A 178 -15.27 7.29 8.09
N ILE A 179 -14.49 6.53 7.31
CA ILE A 179 -14.89 5.19 6.86
C ILE A 179 -14.86 4.18 8.02
N LEU A 180 -13.76 4.16 8.80
CA LEU A 180 -13.53 3.08 9.77
C LEU A 180 -14.23 3.30 11.12
N LYS A 181 -14.40 4.56 11.53
CA LYS A 181 -15.02 4.90 12.84
C LYS A 181 -16.42 5.44 12.70
N ASP A 182 -16.64 6.33 11.73
CA ASP A 182 -17.91 7.03 11.60
C ASP A 182 -18.82 6.31 10.59
N HIS A 183 -18.34 5.25 9.92
CA HIS A 183 -19.05 4.47 8.90
C HIS A 183 -19.65 5.35 7.78
N LYS A 184 -18.93 6.43 7.44
CA LYS A 184 -19.35 7.46 6.50
C LYS A 184 -18.37 7.50 5.33
N ARG A 185 -18.86 7.29 4.12
CA ARG A 185 -18.04 7.43 2.91
C ARG A 185 -17.99 8.89 2.48
N PRO A 186 -16.85 9.37 1.95
CA PRO A 186 -16.71 10.76 1.50
C PRO A 186 -17.73 11.19 0.43
N ASP A 187 -18.19 10.25 -0.37
CA ASP A 187 -19.20 10.48 -1.42
C ASP A 187 -20.67 10.33 -0.94
N GLY A 188 -20.89 10.24 0.37
CA GLY A 188 -22.21 10.18 0.98
C GLY A 188 -22.93 8.84 0.85
N ARG A 189 -22.35 7.83 0.16
CA ARG A 189 -22.97 6.50 0.06
C ARG A 189 -22.82 5.70 1.35
N ALA A 190 -23.72 4.76 1.59
CA ALA A 190 -23.57 3.76 2.64
C ALA A 190 -22.34 2.88 2.38
N ILE A 191 -21.80 2.23 3.43
CA ILE A 191 -20.57 1.44 3.33
C ILE A 191 -20.70 0.29 2.32
N ASP A 192 -21.87 -0.33 2.25
CA ASP A 192 -22.20 -1.45 1.36
C ASP A 192 -22.89 -1.03 0.05
N GLN A 193 -23.16 0.26 -0.14
CA GLN A 193 -23.82 0.75 -1.34
C GLN A 193 -22.87 0.72 -2.55
N ILE A 194 -23.28 -0.01 -3.58
CA ILE A 194 -22.57 -0.11 -4.86
C ILE A 194 -22.85 1.14 -5.70
N ARG A 195 -21.88 1.59 -6.50
CA ARG A 195 -22.07 2.65 -7.51
C ARG A 195 -23.07 2.20 -8.57
N PRO A 196 -23.84 3.14 -9.15
CA PRO A 196 -24.64 2.82 -10.35
C PRO A 196 -23.75 2.16 -11.40
N LEU A 197 -24.20 1.04 -11.93
CA LEU A 197 -23.53 0.34 -13.01
C LEU A 197 -24.14 0.82 -14.34
N ALA A 198 -23.30 1.09 -15.32
CA ALA A 198 -23.69 1.39 -16.69
C ALA A 198 -22.84 0.57 -17.65
N ALA A 199 -23.43 0.15 -18.77
CA ALA A 199 -22.75 -0.49 -19.88
C ALA A 199 -23.32 0.06 -21.18
N GLU A 200 -22.46 0.48 -22.08
CA GLU A 200 -22.82 1.00 -23.39
C GLU A 200 -22.06 0.20 -24.45
N VAL A 201 -22.70 -0.04 -25.58
CA VAL A 201 -22.13 -0.74 -26.73
C VAL A 201 -22.26 0.15 -27.99
N ASP A 202 -21.44 -0.12 -28.98
CA ASP A 202 -21.44 0.61 -30.26
C ASP A 202 -21.12 2.12 -30.12
N LEU A 203 -20.15 2.46 -29.27
CA LEU A 203 -19.62 3.82 -29.09
C LEU A 203 -18.61 4.19 -30.18
#